data_3aa842f4ad96821f4b46b4a72ae3b49f
#
_entry.id   3aa842f4ad96821f4b46b4a72ae3b49f
#
_cell.length_a   1.000
_cell.length_b   1.000
_cell.length_c   1.000
_cell.angle_alpha   90.00
_cell.angle_beta   90.00
_cell.angle_gamma   90.00
#
_symmetry.space_group_name_H-M   'P 1'
#
loop_
_entity.id
_entity.type
_entity.pdbx_description
1 polymer ?
#
loop_
_entity_poly.entity_id
_entity_poly.type
_entity_poly.pdbx_seq_one_letter_code
_entity_poly.pdbx_strand_id
1 'polypeptide(L)'
;MCRSSLKKAGIFGLSILLLLSQGGCAPGKQEEADVKVVDAGVTPTPEEKAEEETGGTGEVFGPVPQSPEADTAEPAPTVSVSPAPDVSSGEAGTLSPPSEEGSVFGQQGSGPVTDERMQGLLSSLAFPSANGSWSAYVCNISGNTEGSVNSHQMQAASLIKLYIMGAVYENYDLLISQYGQDSVDSNLYSMITVSDNDAANTLTTYLGGGDGNAGMSVVNEYCMANGYNDTHMGRLLLHSNEFDDNYTSVMDCGNFLKRVYQGRREGDSVASAQFQLLAAQTRRNKIPAQMPAGVSVANKTGELGDVENDAGIIYDVSNELIIVFMSENLTEVGSAQSTIASLSRQIYDFYNS
;
A
#
# COMPACT_ATOMS: atom_id res chain seq x y z
N MET A 1 -26.39 19.81 46.01
CA MET A 1 -25.27 18.91 46.39
C MET A 1 -24.75 18.28 45.09
N CYS A 2 -23.65 18.81 44.66
CA CYS A 2 -23.04 18.54 43.38
C CYS A 2 -22.07 17.37 43.48
N ARG A 3 -22.08 16.41 42.58
CA ARG A 3 -20.94 15.50 42.36
C ARG A 3 -20.68 15.38 40.88
N SER A 4 -19.62 16.08 40.48
CA SER A 4 -18.97 15.95 39.18
C SER A 4 -18.16 14.65 39.14
N SER A 5 -18.35 13.82 38.10
CA SER A 5 -17.49 12.69 37.79
C SER A 5 -16.52 13.07 36.65
N LEU A 6 -15.27 13.29 37.02
CA LEU A 6 -14.15 13.38 36.11
C LEU A 6 -13.80 11.95 35.62
N LYS A 7 -13.85 11.71 34.32
CA LYS A 7 -13.26 10.52 33.69
C LYS A 7 -11.77 10.76 33.50
N LYS A 8 -10.95 9.95 34.15
CA LYS A 8 -9.49 9.93 34.04
C LYS A 8 -9.09 9.21 32.77
N ALA A 9 -8.33 9.88 31.91
CA ALA A 9 -7.54 9.24 30.86
C ALA A 9 -6.38 8.47 31.50
N GLY A 10 -6.26 7.19 31.22
CA GLY A 10 -5.17 6.33 31.70
C GLY A 10 -3.98 6.42 30.73
N ILE A 11 -2.91 7.04 31.22
CA ILE A 11 -1.60 7.00 30.58
C ILE A 11 -0.92 5.72 31.07
N PHE A 12 -0.68 4.76 30.19
CA PHE A 12 0.20 3.62 30.49
C PHE A 12 1.65 4.04 30.22
N GLY A 13 2.34 4.40 31.30
CA GLY A 13 3.78 4.59 31.30
C GLY A 13 4.49 3.24 31.45
N LEU A 14 5.26 2.85 30.48
CA LEU A 14 6.18 1.71 30.53
C LEU A 14 7.46 2.17 31.24
N SER A 15 7.63 1.79 32.51
CA SER A 15 8.86 2.03 33.27
C SER A 15 9.92 0.98 32.92
N ILE A 16 10.96 1.39 32.22
CA ILE A 16 12.18 0.60 32.04
C ILE A 16 13.05 0.76 33.27
N LEU A 17 13.22 -0.33 34.00
CA LEU A 17 14.09 -0.42 35.19
C LEU A 17 15.52 -0.72 34.74
N LEU A 18 16.40 0.30 34.76
CA LEU A 18 17.84 0.12 34.56
C LEU A 18 18.45 -0.42 35.88
N LEU A 19 18.90 -1.66 35.91
CA LEU A 19 19.74 -2.22 36.93
C LEU A 19 21.22 -1.95 36.62
N LEU A 20 21.81 -0.97 37.26
CA LEU A 20 23.26 -0.77 37.29
C LEU A 20 23.84 -1.69 38.38
N SER A 21 24.58 -2.72 38.01
CA SER A 21 25.46 -3.45 38.90
C SER A 21 26.90 -2.97 38.71
N GLN A 22 27.45 -2.34 39.73
CA GLN A 22 28.89 -2.09 39.87
C GLN A 22 29.55 -3.33 40.46
N GLY A 23 30.68 -3.73 39.88
CA GLY A 23 31.50 -4.83 40.39
C GLY A 23 32.87 -4.91 39.71
N GLY A 24 33.83 -4.35 40.32
CA GLY A 24 35.19 -4.66 40.72
C GLY A 24 36.15 -5.29 39.67
N CYS A 25 37.25 -4.56 39.43
CA CYS A 25 38.47 -5.04 38.77
C CYS A 25 39.23 -6.11 39.55
N ALA A 26 39.77 -7.09 38.85
CA ALA A 26 41.14 -7.61 39.07
C ALA A 26 41.62 -8.44 37.86
N PRO A 27 42.92 -8.41 37.53
CA PRO A 27 43.45 -8.94 36.25
C PRO A 27 43.96 -10.39 36.42
N GLY A 28 43.78 -11.21 35.38
CA GLY A 28 44.29 -12.59 35.38
C GLY A 28 44.43 -13.19 33.98
N LYS A 29 45.66 -13.18 33.51
CA LYS A 29 46.38 -14.11 32.63
C LYS A 29 45.68 -14.67 31.38
N GLN A 30 46.31 -14.37 30.24
CA GLN A 30 46.26 -15.08 28.95
C GLN A 30 46.62 -16.55 29.09
N GLU A 31 45.85 -17.43 28.48
CA GLU A 31 46.27 -18.75 27.99
C GLU A 31 45.86 -18.84 26.53
N GLU A 32 46.87 -18.94 25.69
CA GLU A 32 46.77 -19.32 24.30
C GLU A 32 46.38 -20.80 24.21
N ALA A 33 45.36 -21.11 23.44
CA ALA A 33 45.04 -22.48 23.04
C ALA A 33 45.18 -22.62 21.54
N ASP A 34 46.25 -23.34 21.16
CA ASP A 34 46.56 -23.84 19.83
C ASP A 34 45.38 -24.64 19.24
N VAL A 35 44.89 -24.24 18.09
CA VAL A 35 44.01 -25.06 17.25
C VAL A 35 44.84 -25.62 16.10
N LYS A 36 45.08 -26.93 16.14
CA LYS A 36 45.67 -27.71 15.06
C LYS A 36 44.75 -27.75 13.85
N VAL A 37 45.29 -27.29 12.73
CA VAL A 37 44.76 -27.53 11.39
C VAL A 37 45.05 -28.99 11.03
N VAL A 38 44.03 -29.77 10.68
CA VAL A 38 44.18 -31.10 10.10
C VAL A 38 43.83 -30.98 8.61
N ASP A 39 44.84 -31.10 7.81
CA ASP A 39 44.81 -31.23 6.36
C ASP A 39 44.33 -32.65 6.00
N ALA A 40 43.31 -32.79 5.17
CA ALA A 40 42.91 -34.07 4.60
C ALA A 40 42.70 -33.94 3.09
N GLY A 41 43.67 -34.36 2.42
CA GLY A 41 44.01 -34.78 1.10
C GLY A 41 42.89 -34.96 0.06
N VAL A 42 43.21 -34.36 -1.04
CA VAL A 42 42.62 -34.58 -2.37
C VAL A 42 43.23 -35.85 -2.99
N THR A 43 42.43 -36.69 -3.60
CA THR A 43 42.85 -37.55 -4.71
C THR A 43 41.73 -37.78 -5.73
N PRO A 44 42.10 -37.92 -7.03
CA PRO A 44 41.23 -37.61 -8.16
C PRO A 44 40.68 -38.84 -8.90
N THR A 45 39.67 -38.59 -9.70
CA THR A 45 39.17 -39.15 -10.98
C THR A 45 39.53 -40.61 -11.38
N PRO A 46 38.63 -41.30 -12.13
CA PRO A 46 38.95 -41.44 -13.56
C PRO A 46 37.79 -41.15 -14.54
N GLU A 47 38.26 -40.69 -15.70
CA GLU A 47 37.56 -40.61 -17.01
C GLU A 47 37.02 -41.97 -17.44
N GLU A 48 35.88 -41.96 -18.11
CA GLU A 48 35.58 -42.98 -19.14
C GLU A 48 34.90 -42.34 -20.37
N LYS A 49 35.31 -42.89 -21.51
CA LYS A 49 35.30 -42.39 -22.86
C LYS A 49 33.94 -42.44 -23.56
N ALA A 50 33.86 -41.58 -24.58
CA ALA A 50 32.90 -41.45 -25.61
C ALA A 50 32.57 -42.72 -26.41
N GLU A 51 31.32 -42.82 -26.89
CA GLU A 51 31.03 -43.38 -28.22
C GLU A 51 29.99 -42.50 -28.97
N GLU A 52 30.35 -42.18 -30.19
CA GLU A 52 29.58 -41.48 -31.24
C GLU A 52 28.40 -42.34 -31.74
N GLU A 53 27.25 -41.73 -31.92
CA GLU A 53 26.43 -42.07 -33.10
C GLU A 53 25.67 -40.86 -33.63
N THR A 54 25.71 -40.73 -34.92
CA THR A 54 25.32 -39.71 -35.84
C THR A 54 23.82 -39.71 -36.14
N GLY A 55 23.27 -38.53 -36.36
CA GLY A 55 22.08 -38.45 -37.24
C GLY A 55 21.06 -37.32 -36.97
N GLY A 56 21.26 -36.19 -37.60
CA GLY A 56 20.23 -35.57 -38.44
C GLY A 56 19.31 -34.51 -37.86
N THR A 57 19.44 -33.39 -38.48
CA THR A 57 18.50 -32.29 -38.78
C THR A 57 18.41 -31.16 -37.79
N GLY A 58 18.99 -30.01 -38.25
CA GLY A 58 18.99 -28.74 -37.55
C GLY A 58 17.66 -28.05 -37.52
N GLU A 59 17.38 -27.45 -36.39
CA GLU A 59 16.56 -26.24 -36.34
C GLU A 59 17.39 -25.17 -35.64
N VAL A 60 17.58 -24.07 -36.36
CA VAL A 60 18.31 -22.89 -35.95
C VAL A 60 17.43 -22.10 -35.00
N PHE A 61 17.72 -22.15 -33.71
CA PHE A 61 17.16 -21.19 -32.76
C PHE A 61 17.91 -19.86 -32.95
N GLY A 62 17.19 -18.86 -33.38
CA GLY A 62 17.62 -17.46 -33.39
C GLY A 62 17.85 -16.93 -31.99
N PRO A 63 18.65 -15.87 -31.83
CA PRO A 63 18.99 -15.33 -30.52
C PRO A 63 17.77 -14.74 -29.82
N VAL A 64 17.64 -15.06 -28.53
CA VAL A 64 16.69 -14.46 -27.58
C VAL A 64 16.92 -12.95 -27.60
N PRO A 65 15.88 -12.10 -27.73
CA PRO A 65 16.06 -10.66 -27.61
C PRO A 65 16.42 -10.32 -26.16
N GLN A 66 17.58 -9.68 -25.99
CA GLN A 66 17.96 -9.05 -24.75
C GLN A 66 17.00 -7.93 -24.43
N SER A 67 16.56 -7.85 -23.16
CA SER A 67 15.83 -6.70 -22.62
C SER A 67 16.66 -5.43 -22.84
N PRO A 68 16.01 -4.29 -23.20
CA PRO A 68 16.72 -3.04 -23.34
C PRO A 68 17.31 -2.61 -22.00
N GLU A 69 18.61 -2.27 -22.03
CA GLU A 69 19.34 -1.63 -20.95
C GLU A 69 18.59 -0.39 -20.47
N ALA A 70 18.59 -0.20 -19.16
CA ALA A 70 18.02 0.98 -18.51
C ALA A 70 18.73 2.24 -19.07
N ASP A 71 17.95 3.03 -19.80
CA ASP A 71 18.34 4.36 -20.24
C ASP A 71 18.49 5.25 -18.99
N THR A 72 19.61 5.96 -18.92
CA THR A 72 19.96 6.85 -17.81
C THR A 72 18.94 7.98 -17.74
N ALA A 73 18.07 7.92 -16.71
CA ALA A 73 17.12 8.96 -16.42
C ALA A 73 17.87 10.25 -16.02
N GLU A 74 17.61 11.35 -16.73
CA GLU A 74 17.97 12.70 -16.31
C GLU A 74 17.36 13.00 -14.94
N PRO A 75 18.04 13.76 -14.07
CA PRO A 75 17.50 14.12 -12.76
C PRO A 75 16.25 14.98 -12.90
N ALA A 76 15.19 14.59 -12.21
CA ALA A 76 13.93 15.29 -12.16
C ALA A 76 14.11 16.74 -11.63
N PRO A 77 13.32 17.72 -12.11
CA PRO A 77 13.41 19.10 -11.67
C PRO A 77 13.02 19.21 -10.20
N THR A 78 13.87 19.83 -9.41
CA THR A 78 13.61 20.22 -8.02
C THR A 78 12.44 21.21 -7.98
N VAL A 79 11.31 20.79 -7.42
CA VAL A 79 10.19 21.69 -7.14
C VAL A 79 10.49 22.40 -5.83
N SER A 80 10.81 23.67 -5.95
CA SER A 80 10.96 24.58 -4.80
C SER A 80 9.58 24.87 -4.21
N VAL A 81 9.31 24.41 -3.00
CA VAL A 81 8.11 24.75 -2.25
C VAL A 81 8.37 26.08 -1.54
N SER A 82 7.66 27.15 -1.94
CA SER A 82 7.67 28.43 -1.23
C SER A 82 6.98 28.29 0.13
N PRO A 83 7.51 28.92 1.19
CA PRO A 83 6.86 28.90 2.50
C PRO A 83 5.58 29.75 2.49
N ALA A 84 4.57 29.28 3.23
CA ALA A 84 3.29 29.96 3.44
C ALA A 84 3.48 31.29 4.18
N PRO A 85 2.62 32.30 3.95
CA PRO A 85 2.72 33.57 4.62
C PRO A 85 2.30 33.51 6.08
N ASP A 86 3.09 34.15 6.92
CA ASP A 86 2.90 34.41 8.33
C ASP A 86 1.60 35.20 8.57
N VAL A 87 0.68 34.71 9.38
CA VAL A 87 -0.54 35.44 9.76
C VAL A 87 -0.38 35.99 11.17
N SER A 88 -0.18 37.26 11.20
CA SER A 88 -0.09 38.15 12.38
C SER A 88 -1.37 38.06 13.26
N SER A 89 -1.12 38.01 14.56
CA SER A 89 -2.05 38.12 15.68
C SER A 89 -3.04 39.31 15.55
N GLY A 90 -4.35 39.02 15.68
CA GLY A 90 -5.43 39.98 15.84
C GLY A 90 -6.32 39.66 17.04
N GLU A 91 -6.59 40.69 17.78
CA GLU A 91 -7.18 40.85 19.11
C GLU A 91 -8.40 40.00 19.50
N ALA A 92 -8.46 39.72 20.80
CA ALA A 92 -9.57 39.11 21.53
C ALA A 92 -10.80 40.03 21.55
N GLY A 93 -11.90 39.59 20.97
CA GLY A 93 -13.23 40.14 21.14
C GLY A 93 -14.11 39.21 21.95
N THR A 94 -14.45 39.64 23.16
CA THR A 94 -15.38 38.97 24.08
C THR A 94 -16.80 39.06 23.51
N LEU A 95 -17.45 37.93 23.24
CA LEU A 95 -18.89 37.85 23.02
C LEU A 95 -19.50 36.75 23.90
N SER A 96 -20.57 37.16 24.60
CA SER A 96 -21.38 36.36 25.53
C SER A 96 -22.15 35.25 24.81
N PRO A 97 -22.57 34.18 25.53
CA PRO A 97 -23.19 33.03 24.93
C PRO A 97 -24.70 33.29 24.65
N PRO A 98 -25.26 32.78 23.55
CA PRO A 98 -26.69 32.63 23.41
C PRO A 98 -27.17 31.31 24.01
N SER A 99 -28.37 31.40 24.58
CA SER A 99 -29.18 30.42 25.30
C SER A 99 -29.40 29.10 24.57
N GLU A 100 -29.46 28.05 25.38
CA GLU A 100 -29.98 26.71 25.03
C GLU A 100 -31.37 26.76 24.48
N GLU A 101 -31.58 26.16 23.30
CA GLU A 101 -32.82 25.49 22.95
C GLU A 101 -32.57 24.41 21.90
N GLY A 102 -33.10 23.20 22.18
CA GLY A 102 -33.42 22.21 21.16
C GLY A 102 -32.37 21.16 20.86
N SER A 103 -32.24 20.17 21.73
CA SER A 103 -31.73 18.84 21.42
C SER A 103 -32.48 18.26 20.21
N VAL A 104 -31.87 18.33 19.03
CA VAL A 104 -32.18 17.40 17.94
C VAL A 104 -31.07 16.35 17.94
N PHE A 105 -31.42 15.16 18.41
CA PHE A 105 -30.57 13.96 18.29
C PHE A 105 -30.12 13.83 16.86
N GLY A 106 -28.77 13.81 16.70
CA GLY A 106 -28.11 13.63 15.44
C GLY A 106 -28.64 12.38 14.73
N GLN A 107 -29.08 12.56 13.51
CA GLN A 107 -29.10 11.47 12.55
C GLN A 107 -27.69 10.88 12.49
N GLN A 108 -27.56 9.66 12.96
CA GLN A 108 -26.47 8.79 12.53
C GLN A 108 -26.55 8.78 11.00
N GLY A 109 -25.59 9.40 10.34
CA GLY A 109 -25.49 9.34 8.89
C GLY A 109 -25.50 7.85 8.52
N SER A 110 -26.55 7.41 7.83
CA SER A 110 -26.56 6.11 7.21
C SER A 110 -25.34 6.08 6.29
N GLY A 111 -24.47 5.10 6.49
CA GLY A 111 -23.34 4.87 5.59
C GLY A 111 -23.82 4.70 4.15
N PRO A 112 -22.91 4.70 3.17
CA PRO A 112 -23.28 4.54 1.77
C PRO A 112 -24.07 3.25 1.58
N VAL A 113 -25.10 3.30 0.76
CA VAL A 113 -26.04 2.19 0.51
C VAL A 113 -25.85 1.68 -0.92
N THR A 114 -25.93 0.38 -1.10
CA THR A 114 -26.08 -0.22 -2.43
C THR A 114 -27.54 -0.04 -2.88
N ASP A 115 -27.78 0.80 -3.85
CA ASP A 115 -29.09 0.99 -4.46
C ASP A 115 -29.30 0.05 -5.67
N GLU A 116 -30.53 0.02 -6.22
CA GLU A 116 -30.87 -0.83 -7.37
C GLU A 116 -30.00 -0.52 -8.60
N ARG A 117 -29.61 0.75 -8.78
CA ARG A 117 -28.76 1.20 -9.89
C ARG A 117 -27.34 0.64 -9.77
N MET A 118 -26.75 0.69 -8.56
CA MET A 118 -25.46 0.10 -8.27
C MET A 118 -25.50 -1.43 -8.41
N GLN A 119 -26.56 -2.08 -7.93
CA GLN A 119 -26.74 -3.54 -8.08
C GLN A 119 -26.82 -3.94 -9.56
N GLY A 120 -27.55 -3.18 -10.37
CA GLY A 120 -27.64 -3.38 -11.82
C GLY A 120 -26.26 -3.25 -12.49
N LEU A 121 -25.49 -2.23 -12.13
CA LEU A 121 -24.13 -2.05 -12.63
C LEU A 121 -23.24 -3.23 -12.25
N LEU A 122 -23.16 -3.58 -10.97
CA LEU A 122 -22.30 -4.67 -10.48
C LEU A 122 -22.65 -6.01 -11.15
N SER A 123 -23.94 -6.27 -11.35
CA SER A 123 -24.41 -7.49 -12.05
C SER A 123 -24.06 -7.50 -13.54
N SER A 124 -23.79 -6.33 -14.14
CA SER A 124 -23.41 -6.19 -15.55
C SER A 124 -21.91 -6.35 -15.80
N LEU A 125 -21.08 -6.37 -14.75
CA LEU A 125 -19.64 -6.55 -14.88
C LEU A 125 -19.31 -7.98 -15.32
N ALA A 126 -18.85 -8.12 -16.56
CA ALA A 126 -18.55 -9.41 -17.17
C ALA A 126 -17.09 -9.80 -16.94
N PHE A 127 -16.83 -10.47 -15.82
CA PHE A 127 -15.49 -11.04 -15.56
C PHE A 127 -15.24 -12.29 -16.40
N PRO A 128 -14.00 -12.47 -16.93
CA PRO A 128 -13.65 -13.66 -17.70
C PRO A 128 -13.50 -14.87 -16.76
N SER A 129 -14.58 -15.62 -16.56
CA SER A 129 -14.65 -16.75 -15.61
C SER A 129 -13.65 -17.88 -15.89
N ALA A 130 -13.10 -17.95 -17.13
CA ALA A 130 -12.04 -18.90 -17.50
C ALA A 130 -10.63 -18.39 -17.17
N ASN A 131 -10.47 -17.17 -16.71
CA ASN A 131 -9.19 -16.55 -16.42
C ASN A 131 -9.12 -16.06 -14.97
N GLY A 132 -8.97 -17.01 -14.04
CA GLY A 132 -8.78 -16.73 -12.63
C GLY A 132 -10.04 -16.30 -11.86
N SER A 133 -9.83 -15.85 -10.63
CA SER A 133 -10.84 -15.32 -9.72
C SER A 133 -10.83 -13.80 -9.75
N TRP A 134 -12.02 -13.19 -9.69
CA TRP A 134 -12.18 -11.75 -9.81
C TRP A 134 -13.05 -11.16 -8.70
N SER A 135 -12.64 -10.02 -8.19
CA SER A 135 -13.41 -9.19 -7.27
C SER A 135 -13.42 -7.74 -7.73
N ALA A 136 -14.50 -7.03 -7.44
CA ALA A 136 -14.59 -5.60 -7.70
C ALA A 136 -15.30 -4.86 -6.57
N TYR A 137 -14.93 -3.61 -6.36
CA TYR A 137 -15.62 -2.64 -5.53
C TYR A 137 -15.82 -1.35 -6.33
N VAL A 138 -17.00 -0.76 -6.20
CA VAL A 138 -17.36 0.53 -6.81
C VAL A 138 -18.02 1.40 -5.74
N CYS A 139 -17.57 2.65 -5.62
CA CYS A 139 -18.22 3.67 -4.84
C CYS A 139 -18.43 4.92 -5.69
N ASN A 140 -19.66 5.37 -5.81
CA ASN A 140 -19.98 6.71 -6.31
C ASN A 140 -20.00 7.67 -5.12
N ILE A 141 -18.93 8.43 -4.95
CA ILE A 141 -18.73 9.36 -3.82
C ILE A 141 -19.80 10.47 -3.87
N SER A 142 -20.05 11.01 -5.06
CA SER A 142 -21.02 12.09 -5.28
C SER A 142 -22.46 11.64 -4.98
N GLY A 143 -22.79 10.38 -5.27
CA GLY A 143 -24.11 9.78 -5.03
C GLY A 143 -24.23 9.07 -3.68
N ASN A 144 -23.16 8.96 -2.90
CA ASN A 144 -23.10 8.23 -1.64
C ASN A 144 -23.63 6.78 -1.75
N THR A 145 -23.25 6.08 -2.83
CA THR A 145 -23.61 4.68 -3.07
C THR A 145 -22.37 3.85 -3.28
N GLU A 146 -22.35 2.62 -2.76
CA GLU A 146 -21.26 1.70 -2.93
C GLU A 146 -21.73 0.24 -3.01
N GLY A 147 -20.90 -0.62 -3.57
CA GLY A 147 -21.12 -2.06 -3.60
C GLY A 147 -19.92 -2.83 -4.11
N SER A 148 -19.95 -4.14 -3.92
CA SER A 148 -18.88 -5.03 -4.34
C SER A 148 -19.40 -6.31 -4.98
N VAL A 149 -18.54 -6.94 -5.77
CA VAL A 149 -18.74 -8.28 -6.33
C VAL A 149 -17.64 -9.19 -5.81
N ASN A 150 -18.03 -10.35 -5.28
CA ASN A 150 -17.12 -11.40 -4.82
C ASN A 150 -16.03 -10.90 -3.84
N SER A 151 -16.35 -9.93 -2.96
CA SER A 151 -15.37 -9.43 -2.00
C SER A 151 -14.97 -10.52 -1.02
N HIS A 152 -13.70 -10.83 -0.99
CA HIS A 152 -13.04 -11.74 -0.05
C HIS A 152 -11.55 -11.40 -0.01
N GLN A 153 -10.82 -12.01 0.91
CA GLN A 153 -9.38 -11.87 1.01
C GLN A 153 -8.70 -12.49 -0.22
N MET A 154 -7.85 -11.71 -0.91
CA MET A 154 -7.08 -12.09 -2.10
C MET A 154 -5.63 -11.64 -1.97
N GLN A 155 -4.74 -12.16 -2.81
CA GLN A 155 -3.34 -11.72 -2.86
C GLN A 155 -3.26 -10.23 -3.18
N ALA A 156 -2.71 -9.46 -2.23
CA ALA A 156 -2.61 -8.01 -2.35
C ALA A 156 -1.62 -7.57 -3.43
N ALA A 157 -0.56 -8.35 -3.65
CA ALA A 157 0.59 -7.89 -4.40
C ALA A 157 1.04 -6.51 -3.87
N SER A 158 1.29 -5.53 -4.74
CA SER A 158 1.69 -4.19 -4.29
C SER A 158 0.54 -3.31 -3.75
N LEU A 159 -0.71 -3.78 -3.66
CA LEU A 159 -1.76 -3.04 -2.95
C LEU A 159 -1.50 -2.98 -1.44
N ILE A 160 -0.70 -3.89 -0.87
CA ILE A 160 -0.28 -3.82 0.54
C ILE A 160 0.44 -2.49 0.86
N LYS A 161 1.03 -1.83 -0.13
CA LYS A 161 1.71 -0.54 0.00
C LYS A 161 0.77 0.62 0.38
N LEU A 162 -0.54 0.49 0.15
CA LEU A 162 -1.54 1.42 0.65
C LEU A 162 -1.51 1.46 2.18
N TYR A 163 -1.45 0.30 2.81
CA TYR A 163 -1.48 0.17 4.27
C TYR A 163 -0.14 0.48 4.91
N ILE A 164 0.98 0.15 4.23
CA ILE A 164 2.32 0.61 4.63
C ILE A 164 2.33 2.15 4.65
N MET A 165 1.83 2.81 3.59
CA MET A 165 1.70 4.27 3.53
C MET A 165 0.85 4.80 4.69
N GLY A 166 -0.29 4.16 4.98
CA GLY A 166 -1.16 4.53 6.09
C GLY A 166 -0.45 4.47 7.44
N ALA A 167 0.23 3.34 7.74
CA ALA A 167 0.98 3.14 8.96
C ALA A 167 2.16 4.13 9.10
N VAL A 168 2.85 4.44 7.99
CA VAL A 168 3.93 5.45 7.96
C VAL A 168 3.40 6.82 8.32
N TYR A 169 2.27 7.25 7.76
CA TYR A 169 1.70 8.57 8.10
C TYR A 169 1.17 8.64 9.53
N GLU A 170 0.67 7.54 10.10
CA GLU A 170 0.27 7.48 11.51
C GLU A 170 1.48 7.63 12.46
N ASN A 171 2.66 7.21 12.03
CA ASN A 171 3.91 7.29 12.79
C ASN A 171 4.89 8.34 12.24
N TYR A 172 4.43 9.26 11.39
CA TYR A 172 5.29 10.11 10.56
C TYR A 172 6.29 10.94 11.37
N ASP A 173 5.84 11.66 12.40
CA ASP A 173 6.71 12.50 13.23
C ASP A 173 7.83 11.71 13.92
N LEU A 174 7.51 10.49 14.38
CA LEU A 174 8.51 9.60 14.97
C LEU A 174 9.53 9.16 13.92
N LEU A 175 9.06 8.75 12.75
CA LEU A 175 9.93 8.24 11.68
C LEU A 175 10.86 9.31 11.14
N ILE A 176 10.37 10.54 10.88
CA ILE A 176 11.23 11.63 10.41
C ILE A 176 12.25 12.05 11.48
N SER A 177 11.90 11.97 12.74
CA SER A 177 12.83 12.21 13.86
C SER A 177 13.96 11.19 13.94
N GLN A 178 13.72 9.94 13.57
CA GLN A 178 14.69 8.85 13.66
C GLN A 178 15.53 8.66 12.38
N TYR A 179 14.90 8.78 11.21
CA TYR A 179 15.49 8.42 9.92
C TYR A 179 15.68 9.62 8.98
N GLY A 180 15.18 10.79 9.35
CA GLY A 180 15.21 12.01 8.54
C GLY A 180 14.04 12.12 7.58
N GLN A 181 13.51 13.33 7.40
CA GLN A 181 12.35 13.61 6.55
C GLN A 181 12.61 13.20 5.09
N ASP A 182 13.72 13.61 4.51
CA ASP A 182 14.06 13.31 3.12
C ASP A 182 14.08 11.80 2.84
N SER A 183 14.55 11.00 3.81
CA SER A 183 14.56 9.53 3.69
C SER A 183 13.16 8.93 3.73
N VAL A 184 12.31 9.39 4.63
CA VAL A 184 10.92 8.90 4.73
C VAL A 184 10.13 9.30 3.48
N ASP A 185 10.21 10.57 3.07
CA ASP A 185 9.44 11.10 1.94
C ASP A 185 9.87 10.51 0.59
N SER A 186 11.19 10.33 0.37
CA SER A 186 11.68 9.72 -0.87
C SER A 186 11.26 8.25 -1.00
N ASN A 187 11.26 7.49 0.11
CA ASN A 187 10.78 6.12 0.10
C ASN A 187 9.25 6.06 -0.09
N LEU A 188 8.47 6.93 0.56
CA LEU A 188 7.03 7.05 0.31
C LEU A 188 6.73 7.34 -1.16
N TYR A 189 7.45 8.29 -1.76
CA TYR A 189 7.31 8.65 -3.16
C TYR A 189 7.59 7.45 -4.08
N SER A 190 8.75 6.82 -3.95
CA SER A 190 9.14 5.67 -4.78
C SER A 190 8.20 4.48 -4.59
N MET A 191 7.83 4.16 -3.33
CA MET A 191 6.92 3.07 -3.01
C MET A 191 5.56 3.21 -3.70
N ILE A 192 5.00 4.40 -3.75
CA ILE A 192 3.65 4.61 -4.30
C ILE A 192 3.70 4.91 -5.80
N THR A 193 4.57 5.80 -6.28
CA THR A 193 4.52 6.29 -7.66
C THR A 193 5.06 5.31 -8.69
N VAL A 194 6.12 4.58 -8.38
CA VAL A 194 6.71 3.55 -9.25
C VAL A 194 6.57 2.13 -8.69
N SER A 195 5.94 1.99 -7.53
CA SER A 195 5.74 0.71 -6.85
C SER A 195 7.04 0.02 -6.40
N ASP A 196 8.05 0.81 -5.99
CA ASP A 196 9.34 0.30 -5.55
C ASP A 196 9.20 -0.64 -4.34
N ASN A 197 9.85 -1.81 -4.40
CA ASN A 197 9.76 -2.83 -3.36
C ASN A 197 10.77 -2.61 -2.24
N ASP A 198 11.96 -2.10 -2.56
CA ASP A 198 13.00 -1.82 -1.57
C ASP A 198 12.58 -0.63 -0.69
N ALA A 199 11.95 0.38 -1.30
CA ALA A 199 11.35 1.49 -0.57
C ALA A 199 10.25 1.04 0.39
N ALA A 200 9.39 0.10 -0.03
CA ALA A 200 8.37 -0.49 0.83
C ALA A 200 8.99 -1.26 2.01
N ASN A 201 9.99 -2.10 1.76
CA ASN A 201 10.70 -2.85 2.79
C ASN A 201 11.46 -1.92 3.75
N THR A 202 12.06 -0.85 3.23
CA THR A 202 12.75 0.17 4.05
C THR A 202 11.78 0.84 5.00
N LEU A 203 10.61 1.31 4.52
CA LEU A 203 9.60 1.94 5.37
C LEU A 203 9.02 0.97 6.39
N THR A 204 8.77 -0.28 5.99
CA THR A 204 8.33 -1.33 6.92
C THR A 204 9.38 -1.57 8.01
N THR A 205 10.66 -1.63 7.65
CA THR A 205 11.77 -1.77 8.61
C THR A 205 11.86 -0.55 9.54
N TYR A 206 11.63 0.66 9.04
CA TYR A 206 11.59 1.87 9.86
C TYR A 206 10.45 1.82 10.89
N LEU A 207 9.26 1.39 10.49
CA LEU A 207 8.12 1.18 11.41
C LEU A 207 8.46 0.23 12.55
N GLY A 208 9.30 -0.77 12.31
CA GLY A 208 9.76 -1.73 13.31
C GLY A 208 11.05 -1.34 14.06
N GLY A 209 11.49 -0.08 13.95
CA GLY A 209 12.71 0.37 14.63
C GLY A 209 14.00 -0.31 14.13
N GLY A 210 14.02 -0.77 12.90
CA GLY A 210 15.13 -1.49 12.27
C GLY A 210 14.87 -2.99 12.06
N ASP A 211 13.72 -3.50 12.50
CA ASP A 211 13.31 -4.90 12.32
C ASP A 211 12.08 -5.01 11.39
N GLY A 212 12.23 -5.74 10.27
CA GLY A 212 11.17 -5.90 9.29
C GLY A 212 9.95 -6.67 9.82
N ASN A 213 10.15 -7.67 10.69
CA ASN A 213 9.04 -8.45 11.26
C ASN A 213 8.24 -7.60 12.26
N ALA A 214 8.92 -6.82 13.11
CA ALA A 214 8.28 -5.85 13.97
C ALA A 214 7.51 -4.81 13.15
N GLY A 215 8.08 -4.35 12.03
CA GLY A 215 7.42 -3.41 11.12
C GLY A 215 6.16 -3.98 10.46
N MET A 216 6.18 -5.23 10.02
CA MET A 216 4.97 -5.92 9.53
C MET A 216 3.88 -5.99 10.60
N SER A 217 4.25 -6.23 11.86
CA SER A 217 3.30 -6.21 12.98
C SER A 217 2.65 -4.83 13.14
N VAL A 218 3.42 -3.73 13.02
CA VAL A 218 2.88 -2.36 13.07
C VAL A 218 1.89 -2.11 11.92
N VAL A 219 2.20 -2.57 10.70
CA VAL A 219 1.28 -2.46 9.55
C VAL A 219 -0.02 -3.24 9.82
N ASN A 220 0.07 -4.44 10.38
CA ASN A 220 -1.09 -5.27 10.72
C ASN A 220 -1.93 -4.65 11.85
N GLU A 221 -1.29 -4.06 12.88
CA GLU A 221 -1.97 -3.31 13.94
C GLU A 221 -2.71 -2.09 13.37
N TYR A 222 -2.07 -1.34 12.44
CA TYR A 222 -2.72 -0.26 11.71
C TYR A 222 -3.96 -0.75 10.96
N CYS A 223 -3.88 -1.87 10.24
CA CYS A 223 -5.01 -2.43 9.50
C CYS A 223 -6.17 -2.77 10.44
N MET A 224 -5.89 -3.48 11.54
CA MET A 224 -6.92 -3.85 12.53
C MET A 224 -7.56 -2.62 13.18
N ALA A 225 -6.76 -1.63 13.59
CA ALA A 225 -7.25 -0.42 14.24
C ALA A 225 -8.14 0.43 13.33
N ASN A 226 -7.92 0.36 12.01
CA ASN A 226 -8.67 1.10 11.00
C ASN A 226 -9.78 0.29 10.32
N GLY A 227 -10.03 -0.97 10.76
CA GLY A 227 -11.13 -1.81 10.28
C GLY A 227 -10.87 -2.49 8.93
N TYR A 228 -9.62 -2.59 8.50
CA TYR A 228 -9.21 -3.35 7.30
C TYR A 228 -9.01 -4.82 7.67
N ASN A 229 -10.12 -5.53 7.85
CA ASN A 229 -10.11 -6.86 8.48
C ASN A 229 -9.67 -7.99 7.56
N ASP A 230 -9.70 -7.77 6.24
CA ASP A 230 -9.23 -8.72 5.23
C ASP A 230 -7.76 -8.45 4.84
N THR A 231 -7.11 -7.47 5.49
CA THR A 231 -5.75 -7.05 5.15
C THR A 231 -4.73 -7.62 6.12
N HIS A 232 -3.70 -8.25 5.56
CA HIS A 232 -2.60 -8.85 6.31
C HIS A 232 -1.27 -8.71 5.55
N MET A 233 -0.25 -8.22 6.22
CA MET A 233 1.12 -8.22 5.72
C MET A 233 1.88 -9.40 6.33
N GLY A 234 2.06 -10.47 5.55
CA GLY A 234 2.69 -11.72 5.99
C GLY A 234 4.17 -11.83 5.62
N ARG A 235 4.65 -11.02 4.67
CA ARG A 235 6.05 -11.01 4.25
C ARG A 235 6.51 -9.64 3.74
N LEU A 236 7.80 -9.38 3.80
CA LEU A 236 8.41 -8.27 3.06
C LEU A 236 8.33 -8.53 1.54
N LEU A 237 8.30 -7.46 0.77
CA LEU A 237 8.18 -7.54 -0.70
C LEU A 237 9.39 -8.28 -1.28
N LEU A 238 9.18 -9.12 -2.29
CA LEU A 238 10.17 -9.99 -2.93
C LEU A 238 10.75 -11.12 -2.04
N HIS A 239 10.35 -11.23 -0.77
CA HIS A 239 10.70 -12.38 0.05
C HIS A 239 9.83 -13.59 -0.31
N SER A 240 10.25 -14.79 0.11
CA SER A 240 9.47 -16.02 -0.09
C SER A 240 8.07 -15.93 0.51
N ASN A 241 7.09 -16.43 -0.19
CA ASN A 241 5.71 -16.59 0.29
C ASN A 241 5.39 -18.04 0.72
N GLU A 242 6.41 -18.84 0.99
CA GLU A 242 6.25 -20.25 1.37
C GLU A 242 5.42 -20.42 2.66
N PHE A 243 5.58 -19.49 3.62
CA PHE A 243 4.92 -19.58 4.92
C PHE A 243 3.71 -18.65 5.05
N ASP A 244 3.74 -17.50 4.37
CA ASP A 244 2.67 -16.49 4.40
C ASP A 244 2.83 -15.52 3.22
N ASP A 245 1.74 -14.80 2.88
CA ASP A 245 1.78 -13.77 1.84
C ASP A 245 1.06 -12.50 2.31
N ASN A 246 1.07 -11.48 1.46
CA ASN A 246 0.34 -10.24 1.67
C ASN A 246 -1.06 -10.35 1.07
N TYR A 247 -2.07 -10.10 1.87
CA TYR A 247 -3.47 -10.19 1.49
C TYR A 247 -4.22 -8.89 1.73
N THR A 248 -5.29 -8.68 0.98
CA THR A 248 -6.29 -7.62 1.19
C THR A 248 -7.59 -7.98 0.49
N SER A 249 -8.59 -7.10 0.53
CA SER A 249 -9.83 -7.23 -0.23
C SER A 249 -10.15 -5.95 -1.00
N VAL A 250 -11.05 -6.07 -1.98
CA VAL A 250 -11.54 -4.89 -2.71
C VAL A 250 -12.28 -3.90 -1.79
N MET A 251 -12.92 -4.42 -0.73
CA MET A 251 -13.60 -3.59 0.28
C MET A 251 -12.61 -2.81 1.13
N ASP A 252 -11.54 -3.43 1.62
CA ASP A 252 -10.52 -2.76 2.43
C ASP A 252 -9.79 -1.70 1.61
N CYS A 253 -9.39 -2.02 0.37
CA CYS A 253 -8.80 -1.05 -0.55
C CYS A 253 -9.76 0.11 -0.85
N GLY A 254 -11.03 -0.19 -1.12
CA GLY A 254 -12.07 0.82 -1.35
C GLY A 254 -12.26 1.75 -0.15
N ASN A 255 -12.32 1.20 1.06
CA ASN A 255 -12.45 1.96 2.30
C ASN A 255 -11.22 2.83 2.57
N PHE A 256 -10.02 2.31 2.30
CA PHE A 256 -8.79 3.10 2.40
C PHE A 256 -8.83 4.31 1.46
N LEU A 257 -9.12 4.10 0.18
CA LEU A 257 -9.19 5.18 -0.82
C LEU A 257 -10.31 6.18 -0.52
N LYS A 258 -11.46 5.70 -0.03
CA LYS A 258 -12.57 6.55 0.40
C LYS A 258 -12.14 7.49 1.54
N ARG A 259 -11.46 6.95 2.55
CA ARG A 259 -10.93 7.74 3.68
C ARG A 259 -9.92 8.80 3.20
N VAL A 260 -8.98 8.42 2.34
CA VAL A 260 -8.01 9.35 1.75
C VAL A 260 -8.71 10.47 0.99
N TYR A 261 -9.68 10.13 0.14
CA TYR A 261 -10.33 11.12 -0.70
C TYR A 261 -11.25 12.05 0.08
N GLN A 262 -12.03 11.53 1.02
CA GLN A 262 -12.89 12.32 1.89
C GLN A 262 -12.08 13.24 2.80
N GLY A 263 -11.03 12.72 3.47
CA GLY A 263 -10.15 13.52 4.30
C GLY A 263 -9.48 14.68 3.52
N ARG A 264 -9.00 14.40 2.29
CA ARG A 264 -8.49 15.46 1.40
C ARG A 264 -9.54 16.54 1.15
N ARG A 265 -10.80 16.18 0.90
CA ARG A 265 -11.90 17.15 0.67
C ARG A 265 -12.23 17.97 1.92
N GLU A 266 -12.02 17.42 3.10
CA GLU A 266 -12.19 18.06 4.40
C GLU A 266 -10.98 18.90 4.82
N GLY A 267 -9.89 18.89 4.03
CA GLY A 267 -8.68 19.66 4.29
C GLY A 267 -7.67 18.98 5.20
N ASP A 268 -7.80 17.66 5.42
CA ASP A 268 -6.81 16.86 6.14
C ASP A 268 -5.48 16.82 5.36
N SER A 269 -4.39 17.22 6.03
CA SER A 269 -3.07 17.33 5.41
C SER A 269 -2.45 15.97 5.09
N VAL A 270 -2.67 14.97 5.94
CA VAL A 270 -2.18 13.59 5.74
C VAL A 270 -2.91 12.96 4.56
N ALA A 271 -4.23 13.03 4.54
CA ALA A 271 -5.03 12.52 3.44
C ALA A 271 -4.68 13.23 2.11
N SER A 272 -4.39 14.53 2.16
CA SER A 272 -3.95 15.30 0.98
C SER A 272 -2.58 14.82 0.48
N ALA A 273 -1.63 14.53 1.36
CA ALA A 273 -0.32 14.01 1.00
C ALA A 273 -0.43 12.59 0.41
N GLN A 274 -1.20 11.70 1.04
CA GLN A 274 -1.48 10.35 0.52
C GLN A 274 -2.12 10.39 -0.87
N PHE A 275 -3.08 11.29 -1.06
CA PHE A 275 -3.74 11.46 -2.36
C PHE A 275 -2.76 11.94 -3.44
N GLN A 276 -1.86 12.88 -3.13
CA GLN A 276 -0.85 13.38 -4.07
C GLN A 276 0.08 12.26 -4.54
N LEU A 277 0.51 11.36 -3.65
CA LEU A 277 1.30 10.20 -4.01
C LEU A 277 0.55 9.27 -4.97
N LEU A 278 -0.72 8.98 -4.71
CA LEU A 278 -1.57 8.17 -5.59
C LEU A 278 -1.80 8.84 -6.95
N ALA A 279 -1.98 10.17 -6.98
CA ALA A 279 -2.15 10.93 -8.22
C ALA A 279 -0.87 10.97 -9.08
N ALA A 280 0.30 10.84 -8.46
CA ALA A 280 1.60 10.77 -9.13
C ALA A 280 1.97 9.35 -9.63
N GLN A 281 1.09 8.35 -9.50
CA GLN A 281 1.33 6.99 -10.00
C GLN A 281 1.64 6.98 -11.50
N THR A 282 2.75 6.32 -11.88
CA THR A 282 3.21 6.26 -13.27
C THR A 282 2.66 5.08 -14.07
N ARG A 283 2.21 4.00 -13.39
CA ARG A 283 1.62 2.83 -14.04
C ARG A 283 0.16 3.11 -14.41
N ARG A 284 -0.11 3.28 -15.72
CA ARG A 284 -1.40 3.76 -16.23
C ARG A 284 -2.12 2.73 -17.13
N ASN A 285 -1.72 1.47 -17.09
CA ASN A 285 -2.14 0.42 -18.01
C ASN A 285 -3.44 -0.33 -17.61
N LYS A 286 -4.09 0.03 -16.49
CA LYS A 286 -5.32 -0.60 -15.99
C LYS A 286 -6.45 0.43 -15.87
N ILE A 287 -6.91 0.80 -14.68
CA ILE A 287 -8.02 1.78 -14.51
C ILE A 287 -7.86 3.02 -15.38
N PRO A 288 -6.69 3.67 -15.46
CA PRO A 288 -6.55 4.88 -16.26
C PRO A 288 -6.54 4.65 -17.79
N ALA A 289 -6.27 3.42 -18.25
CA ALA A 289 -5.89 3.17 -19.65
C ALA A 289 -6.96 3.54 -20.69
N GLN A 290 -8.24 3.39 -20.34
CA GLN A 290 -9.36 3.67 -21.27
C GLN A 290 -10.23 4.84 -20.79
N MET A 291 -9.77 5.63 -19.81
CA MET A 291 -10.50 6.83 -19.42
C MET A 291 -10.51 7.87 -20.53
N PRO A 292 -11.58 8.66 -20.68
CA PRO A 292 -11.60 9.76 -21.63
C PRO A 292 -10.48 10.77 -21.39
N ALA A 293 -10.06 11.46 -22.45
CA ALA A 293 -9.06 12.52 -22.35
C ALA A 293 -9.53 13.60 -21.33
N GLY A 294 -8.65 13.98 -20.42
CA GLY A 294 -8.92 14.96 -19.38
C GLY A 294 -9.48 14.39 -18.08
N VAL A 295 -9.82 13.11 -18.01
CA VAL A 295 -10.23 12.46 -16.76
C VAL A 295 -9.01 12.14 -15.91
N SER A 296 -9.03 12.59 -14.67
CA SER A 296 -7.96 12.39 -13.70
C SER A 296 -8.18 11.11 -12.89
N VAL A 297 -7.11 10.34 -12.69
CA VAL A 297 -7.13 9.10 -11.89
C VAL A 297 -5.91 9.07 -10.96
N ALA A 298 -6.16 8.92 -9.67
CA ALA A 298 -5.17 8.61 -8.66
C ALA A 298 -5.27 7.11 -8.33
N ASN A 299 -4.20 6.32 -8.45
CA ASN A 299 -4.30 4.87 -8.28
C ASN A 299 -3.06 4.23 -7.67
N LYS A 300 -3.20 2.99 -7.24
CA LYS A 300 -2.13 2.06 -6.89
C LYS A 300 -2.37 0.72 -7.55
N THR A 301 -1.37 0.23 -8.29
CA THR A 301 -1.40 -1.09 -8.93
C THR A 301 -0.80 -2.18 -8.04
N GLY A 302 -1.19 -3.43 -8.28
CA GLY A 302 -0.57 -4.62 -7.72
C GLY A 302 -0.40 -5.68 -8.81
N GLU A 303 0.78 -6.33 -8.89
CA GLU A 303 1.12 -7.29 -9.93
C GLU A 303 1.98 -8.41 -9.36
N LEU A 304 1.65 -9.66 -9.69
CA LEU A 304 2.47 -10.87 -9.53
C LEU A 304 2.38 -11.70 -10.84
N GLY A 305 2.99 -12.85 -10.85
CA GLY A 305 2.99 -13.71 -12.06
C GLY A 305 1.61 -14.11 -12.56
N ASP A 306 0.63 -14.18 -11.66
CA ASP A 306 -0.76 -14.59 -11.90
C ASP A 306 -1.78 -13.67 -11.20
N VAL A 307 -1.38 -12.44 -10.83
CA VAL A 307 -2.21 -11.45 -10.12
C VAL A 307 -2.15 -10.11 -10.83
N GLU A 308 -3.33 -9.52 -11.07
CA GLU A 308 -3.48 -8.16 -11.60
C GLU A 308 -4.51 -7.39 -10.79
N ASN A 309 -4.04 -6.40 -10.05
CA ASN A 309 -4.84 -5.57 -9.19
C ASN A 309 -4.69 -4.09 -9.56
N ASP A 310 -5.75 -3.30 -9.37
CA ASP A 310 -5.67 -1.83 -9.39
C ASP A 310 -6.76 -1.22 -8.50
N ALA A 311 -6.39 -0.24 -7.70
CA ALA A 311 -7.27 0.48 -6.81
C ALA A 311 -7.14 1.99 -7.11
N GLY A 312 -8.24 2.64 -7.55
CA GLY A 312 -8.18 3.98 -8.09
C GLY A 312 -9.34 4.88 -7.69
N ILE A 313 -9.06 6.17 -7.69
CA ILE A 313 -9.99 7.28 -7.49
C ILE A 313 -10.08 8.04 -8.80
N ILE A 314 -11.26 8.14 -9.39
CA ILE A 314 -11.56 8.99 -10.54
C ILE A 314 -12.14 10.30 -9.98
N TYR A 315 -11.49 11.41 -10.27
CA TYR A 315 -11.79 12.71 -9.66
C TYR A 315 -11.81 13.85 -10.68
N ASP A 316 -12.27 15.02 -10.26
CA ASP A 316 -12.49 16.20 -11.10
C ASP A 316 -13.52 15.93 -12.22
N VAL A 317 -14.53 15.11 -11.93
CA VAL A 317 -15.64 14.76 -12.80
C VAL A 317 -16.99 14.93 -12.08
N SER A 318 -18.12 14.85 -12.81
CA SER A 318 -19.45 15.06 -12.22
C SER A 318 -19.81 14.03 -11.15
N ASN A 319 -19.48 12.77 -11.41
CA ASN A 319 -19.61 11.69 -10.44
C ASN A 319 -18.21 11.13 -10.16
N GLU A 320 -17.67 11.49 -9.01
CA GLU A 320 -16.36 11.01 -8.55
C GLU A 320 -16.50 9.58 -8.03
N LEU A 321 -15.59 8.72 -8.46
CA LEU A 321 -15.70 7.28 -8.24
C LEU A 321 -14.46 6.72 -7.55
N ILE A 322 -14.66 5.72 -6.69
CA ILE A 322 -13.61 4.79 -6.29
C ILE A 322 -13.90 3.45 -6.96
N ILE A 323 -12.90 2.90 -7.62
CA ILE A 323 -12.98 1.61 -8.30
C ILE A 323 -11.81 0.77 -7.84
N VAL A 324 -12.07 -0.46 -7.43
CA VAL A 324 -11.03 -1.44 -7.11
C VAL A 324 -11.31 -2.72 -7.87
N PHE A 325 -10.30 -3.26 -8.53
CA PHE A 325 -10.31 -4.60 -9.10
C PHE A 325 -9.17 -5.41 -8.49
N MET A 326 -9.48 -6.65 -8.12
CA MET A 326 -8.50 -7.65 -7.74
C MET A 326 -8.76 -8.92 -8.53
N SER A 327 -7.68 -9.56 -8.97
CA SER A 327 -7.73 -10.85 -9.65
C SER A 327 -6.52 -11.69 -9.31
N GLU A 328 -6.72 -13.00 -9.22
CA GLU A 328 -5.68 -13.98 -8.88
C GLU A 328 -5.90 -15.30 -9.61
N ASN A 329 -4.87 -16.16 -9.63
CA ASN A 329 -4.87 -17.43 -10.35
C ASN A 329 -5.11 -17.22 -11.86
N LEU A 330 -4.56 -16.14 -12.42
CA LEU A 330 -4.71 -15.79 -13.83
C LEU A 330 -3.87 -16.71 -14.71
N THR A 331 -4.45 -17.18 -15.80
CA THR A 331 -3.74 -17.91 -16.86
C THR A 331 -3.29 -16.97 -18.00
N GLU A 332 -3.97 -15.82 -18.14
CA GLU A 332 -3.74 -14.81 -19.18
C GLU A 332 -3.65 -13.41 -18.56
N VAL A 333 -2.47 -13.07 -18.02
CA VAL A 333 -2.22 -11.83 -17.28
C VAL A 333 -2.44 -10.57 -18.13
N GLY A 334 -1.98 -10.57 -19.39
CA GLY A 334 -2.13 -9.43 -20.28
C GLY A 334 -3.60 -9.11 -20.62
N SER A 335 -4.46 -10.11 -20.72
CA SER A 335 -5.90 -9.91 -20.93
C SER A 335 -6.60 -9.36 -19.69
N ALA A 336 -6.07 -9.65 -18.48
CA ALA A 336 -6.60 -9.12 -17.23
C ALA A 336 -6.44 -7.60 -17.14
N GLN A 337 -5.30 -7.03 -17.54
CA GLN A 337 -5.10 -5.58 -17.59
C GLN A 337 -6.12 -4.90 -18.51
N SER A 338 -6.35 -5.48 -19.70
CA SER A 338 -7.35 -4.98 -20.66
C SER A 338 -8.78 -5.09 -20.10
N THR A 339 -9.07 -6.16 -19.34
CA THR A 339 -10.36 -6.35 -18.68
C THR A 339 -10.58 -5.25 -17.61
N ILE A 340 -9.61 -5.00 -16.73
CA ILE A 340 -9.69 -3.92 -15.74
C ILE A 340 -9.93 -2.59 -16.44
N ALA A 341 -9.19 -2.28 -17.49
CA ALA A 341 -9.36 -1.04 -18.24
C ALA A 341 -10.78 -0.88 -18.84
N SER A 342 -11.30 -1.94 -19.47
CA SER A 342 -12.63 -1.95 -20.10
C SER A 342 -13.77 -1.83 -19.08
N LEU A 343 -13.69 -2.59 -17.98
CA LEU A 343 -14.69 -2.53 -16.92
C LEU A 343 -14.66 -1.19 -16.20
N SER A 344 -13.48 -0.61 -15.98
CA SER A 344 -13.34 0.74 -15.42
C SER A 344 -13.99 1.78 -16.33
N ARG A 345 -13.82 1.68 -17.63
CA ARG A 345 -14.48 2.54 -18.61
C ARG A 345 -16.01 2.37 -18.59
N GLN A 346 -16.51 1.13 -18.51
CA GLN A 346 -17.95 0.84 -18.37
C GLN A 346 -18.54 1.50 -17.13
N ILE A 347 -17.85 1.39 -15.97
CA ILE A 347 -18.29 2.02 -14.72
C ILE A 347 -18.28 3.54 -14.85
N TYR A 348 -17.23 4.11 -15.42
CA TYR A 348 -17.13 5.55 -15.64
C TYR A 348 -18.29 6.05 -16.52
N ASP A 349 -18.54 5.43 -17.67
CA ASP A 349 -19.58 5.83 -18.59
C ASP A 349 -20.98 5.69 -17.96
N PHE A 350 -21.21 4.69 -17.12
CA PHE A 350 -22.49 4.50 -16.42
C PHE A 350 -22.87 5.69 -15.54
N TYR A 351 -21.89 6.37 -14.96
CA TYR A 351 -22.15 7.51 -14.08
C TYR A 351 -21.92 8.88 -14.72
N ASN A 352 -21.07 8.98 -15.73
CA ASN A 352 -20.57 10.25 -16.27
C ASN A 352 -20.90 10.48 -17.76
N SER A 353 -21.73 9.62 -18.40
CA SER A 353 -22.19 9.79 -19.78
C SER A 353 -23.52 10.54 -19.86
#